data_65a1e084754db36a1f9463c6d90f8625
#
_entry.id   65a1e084754db36a1f9463c6d90f8625
#
_cell.length_a   1.000
_cell.length_b   1.000
_cell.length_c   1.000
_cell.angle_alpha   90.00
_cell.angle_beta   90.00
_cell.angle_gamma   90.00
#
_symmetry.space_group_name_H-M   'P 1'
#
loop_
_entity.id
_entity.type
_entity.pdbx_description
1 polymer ?
#
loop_
_entity_poly.entity_id
_entity_poly.type
_entity_poly.pdbx_seq_one_letter_code
_entity_poly.pdbx_strand_id
1 'polypeptide(L)'
;MNKILFVCHGNICRSVMAEMIMRHLVAQADKTLADASTFIIDSCATSREEIGNDIYPPAKRCLSAHSVPFTRHAARQITREDYENFDMIICMEDYNIRNLRRVLGDEIMQRDAALPQPKIRRLLNRDVADPWYTGDFEATYRDLLEGCHMLLTNYGFLVSCSTRSMSSRK
;
A
#
# COMPACT_ATOMS: atom_id res chain seq x y z
N MET A 1 12.71 12.05 4.57
CA MET A 1 12.20 11.43 3.34
C MET A 1 11.59 10.10 3.77
N ASN A 2 10.30 9.89 3.54
CA ASN A 2 9.60 8.70 4.01
C ASN A 2 9.46 7.71 2.85
N LYS A 3 10.04 6.53 2.99
CA LYS A 3 10.05 5.50 1.95
C LYS A 3 9.13 4.36 2.37
N ILE A 4 8.03 4.20 1.63
CA ILE A 4 6.98 3.22 1.92
C ILE A 4 6.92 2.18 0.80
N LEU A 5 7.02 0.90 1.16
CA LEU A 5 6.87 -0.22 0.27
C LEU A 5 5.63 -1.04 0.66
N PHE A 6 4.64 -1.10 -0.21
CA PHE A 6 3.47 -1.95 -0.03
C PHE A 6 3.70 -3.35 -0.56
N VAL A 7 3.31 -4.36 0.20
CA VAL A 7 3.59 -5.78 -0.12
C VAL A 7 2.31 -6.61 -0.05
N CYS A 8 2.05 -7.39 -1.10
CA CYS A 8 1.03 -8.43 -1.09
C CYS A 8 1.58 -9.73 -1.70
N HIS A 9 0.73 -10.68 -2.07
CA HIS A 9 1.18 -11.94 -2.67
C HIS A 9 1.76 -11.71 -4.08
N GLY A 10 0.95 -11.21 -5.02
CA GLY A 10 1.29 -11.17 -6.46
C GLY A 10 1.68 -9.79 -7.01
N ASN A 11 1.46 -8.68 -6.27
CA ASN A 11 1.73 -7.30 -6.72
C ASN A 11 0.96 -6.84 -7.97
N ILE A 12 -0.24 -7.39 -8.20
CA ILE A 12 -1.14 -6.99 -9.30
C ILE A 12 -2.49 -6.45 -8.81
N CYS A 13 -2.82 -6.61 -7.52
CA CYS A 13 -4.06 -6.13 -6.90
C CYS A 13 -3.76 -5.24 -5.69
N ARG A 14 -3.76 -5.79 -4.46
CA ARG A 14 -3.76 -5.06 -3.19
C ARG A 14 -2.60 -4.08 -3.04
N SER A 15 -1.36 -4.52 -3.20
CA SER A 15 -0.18 -3.67 -2.96
C SER A 15 -0.06 -2.53 -3.97
N VAL A 16 -0.29 -2.81 -5.25
CA VAL A 16 -0.26 -1.78 -6.28
C VAL A 16 -1.44 -0.80 -6.16
N MET A 17 -2.64 -1.27 -5.78
CA MET A 17 -3.75 -0.37 -5.47
C MET A 17 -3.41 0.54 -4.29
N ALA A 18 -2.81 0.01 -3.21
CA ALA A 18 -2.36 0.80 -2.06
C ALA A 18 -1.31 1.86 -2.45
N GLU A 19 -0.35 1.50 -3.31
CA GLU A 19 0.62 2.43 -3.86
C GLU A 19 -0.06 3.59 -4.60
N MET A 20 -0.99 3.30 -5.52
CA MET A 20 -1.68 4.33 -6.30
C MET A 20 -2.57 5.21 -5.43
N ILE A 21 -3.29 4.63 -4.46
CA ILE A 21 -4.10 5.37 -3.47
C ILE A 21 -3.20 6.29 -2.65
N MET A 22 -2.09 5.79 -2.11
CA MET A 22 -1.18 6.59 -1.29
C MET A 22 -0.58 7.74 -2.08
N ARG A 23 -0.11 7.50 -3.32
CA ARG A 23 0.39 8.55 -4.21
C ARG A 23 -0.66 9.63 -4.48
N HIS A 24 -1.90 9.21 -4.70
CA HIS A 24 -3.03 10.12 -4.93
C HIS A 24 -3.31 10.98 -3.69
N LEU A 25 -3.36 10.38 -2.51
CA LEU A 25 -3.57 11.10 -1.24
C LEU A 25 -2.46 12.10 -0.95
N VAL A 26 -1.20 11.71 -1.15
CA VAL A 26 -0.03 12.61 -0.98
C VAL A 26 -0.10 13.78 -1.96
N ALA A 27 -0.52 13.54 -3.21
CA ALA A 27 -0.67 14.61 -4.21
C ALA A 27 -1.82 15.59 -3.90
N GLN A 28 -2.84 15.13 -3.15
CA GLN A 28 -3.97 15.95 -2.71
C GLN A 28 -3.74 16.66 -1.37
N ALA A 29 -2.78 16.19 -0.58
CA ALA A 29 -2.45 16.80 0.70
C ALA A 29 -2.03 18.26 0.49
N ASP A 30 -2.44 19.12 1.42
CA ASP A 30 -2.15 20.56 1.35
C ASP A 30 -0.64 20.79 1.26
N LYS A 31 -0.21 21.45 0.19
CA LYS A 31 1.21 21.76 -0.09
C LYS A 31 1.88 22.60 1.00
N THR A 32 1.12 23.19 1.90
CA THR A 32 1.65 23.95 3.05
C THR A 32 2.19 23.06 4.16
N LEU A 33 1.79 21.78 4.19
CA LEU A 33 2.14 20.81 5.25
C LEU A 33 3.10 19.71 4.79
N ALA A 34 3.22 19.48 3.50
CA ALA A 34 4.08 18.43 2.96
C ALA A 34 4.64 18.83 1.59
N ASP A 35 5.94 18.89 1.49
CA ASP A 35 6.58 18.73 0.20
C ASP A 35 6.33 17.29 -0.29
N ALA A 36 5.52 17.11 -1.33
CA ALA A 36 5.22 15.81 -1.93
C ALA A 36 6.50 15.04 -2.34
N SER A 37 7.61 15.76 -2.51
CA SER A 37 8.96 15.21 -2.73
C SER A 37 9.52 14.44 -1.53
N THR A 38 8.88 14.50 -0.35
CA THR A 38 9.32 13.77 0.86
C THR A 38 8.92 12.29 0.87
N PHE A 39 8.08 11.83 -0.08
CA PHE A 39 7.66 10.42 -0.13
C PHE A 39 8.23 9.68 -1.33
N ILE A 40 8.81 8.52 -1.07
CA ILE A 40 9.04 7.48 -2.08
C ILE A 40 8.05 6.35 -1.76
N ILE A 41 7.15 6.08 -2.70
CA ILE A 41 6.09 5.08 -2.54
C ILE A 41 6.23 4.08 -3.68
N ASP A 42 6.29 2.79 -3.34
CA ASP A 42 6.43 1.70 -4.30
C ASP A 42 5.68 0.46 -3.80
N SER A 43 5.58 -0.57 -4.62
CA SER A 43 4.95 -1.83 -4.26
C SER A 43 5.69 -3.04 -4.84
N CYS A 44 5.53 -4.19 -4.18
CA CYS A 44 6.11 -5.45 -4.62
C CYS A 44 5.30 -6.66 -4.15
N ALA A 45 5.73 -7.85 -4.57
CA ALA A 45 5.16 -9.14 -4.22
C ALA A 45 6.02 -9.92 -3.23
N THR A 46 5.41 -10.85 -2.51
CA THR A 46 6.15 -11.93 -1.84
C THR A 46 6.41 -13.12 -2.78
N SER A 47 5.58 -13.31 -3.82
CA SER A 47 5.74 -14.40 -4.80
C SER A 47 6.42 -13.94 -6.10
N ARG A 48 6.67 -14.90 -6.99
CA ARG A 48 7.22 -14.66 -8.33
C ARG A 48 6.22 -14.96 -9.43
N GLU A 49 4.99 -15.31 -9.08
CA GLU A 49 3.98 -15.82 -10.02
C GLU A 49 3.57 -14.79 -11.07
N GLU A 50 3.53 -13.51 -10.66
CA GLU A 50 3.03 -12.42 -11.51
C GLU A 50 4.13 -11.47 -12.00
N ILE A 51 5.42 -11.83 -11.89
CA ILE A 51 6.53 -10.95 -12.28
C ILE A 51 6.36 -10.44 -13.71
N GLY A 52 6.44 -9.09 -13.86
CA GLY A 52 6.30 -8.39 -15.13
C GLY A 52 4.86 -8.08 -15.53
N ASN A 53 3.87 -8.67 -14.88
CA ASN A 53 2.46 -8.41 -15.16
C ASN A 53 2.03 -7.02 -14.68
N ASP A 54 1.11 -6.44 -15.41
CA ASP A 54 0.51 -5.15 -15.10
C ASP A 54 -0.61 -5.30 -14.05
N ILE A 55 -1.12 -4.18 -13.55
CA ILE A 55 -2.27 -4.12 -12.65
C ILE A 55 -3.43 -4.94 -13.23
N TYR A 56 -3.99 -5.82 -12.40
CA TYR A 56 -5.11 -6.67 -12.80
C TYR A 56 -6.30 -5.82 -13.29
N PRO A 57 -6.94 -6.15 -14.44
CA PRO A 57 -7.96 -5.29 -15.01
C PRO A 57 -9.11 -4.88 -14.07
N PRO A 58 -9.65 -5.75 -13.20
CA PRO A 58 -10.65 -5.34 -12.21
C PRO A 58 -10.11 -4.30 -11.20
N ALA A 59 -8.84 -4.41 -10.78
CA ALA A 59 -8.21 -3.41 -9.90
C ALA A 59 -8.11 -2.04 -10.61
N LYS A 60 -7.74 -2.01 -11.89
CA LYS A 60 -7.75 -0.78 -12.70
C LYS A 60 -9.14 -0.16 -12.77
N ARG A 61 -10.19 -0.97 -12.99
CA ARG A 61 -11.57 -0.47 -13.01
C ARG A 61 -11.98 0.16 -11.69
N CYS A 62 -11.65 -0.48 -10.57
CA CYS A 62 -11.92 0.03 -9.24
C CYS A 62 -11.19 1.37 -9.00
N LEU A 63 -9.89 1.47 -9.29
CA LEU A 63 -9.13 2.72 -9.19
C LEU A 63 -9.74 3.83 -10.05
N SER A 64 -10.13 3.52 -11.31
CA SER A 64 -10.77 4.48 -12.20
C SER A 64 -12.12 4.96 -11.68
N ALA A 65 -12.94 4.07 -11.11
CA ALA A 65 -14.24 4.42 -10.54
C ALA A 65 -14.10 5.42 -9.37
N HIS A 66 -13.00 5.34 -8.64
CA HIS A 66 -12.66 6.26 -7.55
C HIS A 66 -11.78 7.45 -7.98
N SER A 67 -11.59 7.65 -9.28
CA SER A 67 -10.75 8.73 -9.83
C SER A 67 -9.30 8.72 -9.31
N VAL A 68 -8.78 7.55 -8.93
CA VAL A 68 -7.38 7.38 -8.55
C VAL A 68 -6.55 7.14 -9.80
N PRO A 69 -5.61 8.06 -10.13
CA PRO A 69 -4.75 7.88 -11.30
C PRO A 69 -3.78 6.72 -11.09
N PHE A 70 -3.51 6.00 -12.16
CA PHE A 70 -2.51 4.93 -12.16
C PHE A 70 -1.72 4.93 -13.48
N THR A 71 -0.51 4.39 -13.42
CA THR A 71 0.38 4.22 -14.58
C THR A 71 0.56 2.73 -14.86
N ARG A 72 1.20 2.43 -15.98
CA ARG A 72 1.64 1.06 -16.26
C ARG A 72 2.52 0.57 -15.11
N HIS A 73 2.28 -0.65 -14.69
CA HIS A 73 2.98 -1.33 -13.61
C HIS A 73 3.67 -2.59 -14.16
N ALA A 74 4.70 -3.05 -13.47
CA ALA A 74 5.33 -4.35 -13.71
C ALA A 74 5.59 -4.99 -12.35
N ALA A 75 4.81 -6.01 -12.02
CA ALA A 75 4.93 -6.72 -10.75
C ALA A 75 6.35 -7.24 -10.54
N ARG A 76 6.88 -7.07 -9.34
CA ARG A 76 8.22 -7.50 -8.94
C ARG A 76 8.20 -8.16 -7.57
N GLN A 77 9.13 -9.06 -7.32
CA GLN A 77 9.32 -9.64 -5.99
C GLN A 77 10.15 -8.69 -5.12
N ILE A 78 9.87 -8.67 -3.81
CA ILE A 78 10.69 -7.97 -2.82
C ILE A 78 12.11 -8.54 -2.77
N THR A 79 13.08 -7.69 -2.51
CA THR A 79 14.48 -8.03 -2.37
C THR A 79 15.03 -7.65 -0.99
N ARG A 80 16.21 -8.16 -0.63
CA ARG A 80 16.91 -7.73 0.60
C ARG A 80 17.31 -6.25 0.52
N GLU A 81 17.62 -5.75 -0.66
CA GLU A 81 17.92 -4.34 -0.87
C GLU A 81 16.71 -3.45 -0.60
N ASP A 82 15.49 -3.89 -0.94
CA ASP A 82 14.27 -3.18 -0.57
C ASP A 82 14.16 -3.02 0.96
N TYR A 83 14.48 -4.07 1.73
CA TYR A 83 14.44 -3.97 3.20
C TYR A 83 15.42 -2.92 3.72
N GLU A 84 16.61 -2.80 3.14
CA GLU A 84 17.58 -1.77 3.56
C GLU A 84 17.14 -0.36 3.16
N ASN A 85 16.56 -0.22 1.97
CA ASN A 85 16.27 1.08 1.35
C ASN A 85 14.94 1.71 1.80
N PHE A 86 13.95 0.92 2.23
CA PHE A 86 12.64 1.43 2.66
C PHE A 86 12.57 1.58 4.19
N ASP A 87 11.86 2.63 4.63
CA ASP A 87 11.64 2.90 6.05
C ASP A 87 10.46 2.09 6.59
N MET A 88 9.50 1.75 5.73
CA MET A 88 8.31 0.97 6.05
C MET A 88 8.02 -0.05 4.96
N ILE A 89 7.70 -1.27 5.39
CA ILE A 89 7.27 -2.39 4.56
C ILE A 89 5.90 -2.82 5.05
N ILE A 90 4.88 -2.42 4.30
CA ILE A 90 3.48 -2.53 4.71
C ILE A 90 2.81 -3.70 4.01
N CYS A 91 2.50 -4.74 4.77
CA CYS A 91 1.87 -5.97 4.31
C CYS A 91 0.34 -5.90 4.38
N MET A 92 -0.34 -6.60 3.49
CA MET A 92 -1.81 -6.64 3.43
C MET A 92 -2.41 -7.64 4.41
N GLU A 93 -1.65 -8.67 4.79
CA GLU A 93 -2.10 -9.78 5.63
C GLU A 93 -0.93 -10.47 6.34
N ASP A 94 -1.21 -11.24 7.38
CA ASP A 94 -0.20 -12.01 8.11
C ASP A 94 0.52 -13.03 7.23
N TYR A 95 -0.16 -13.57 6.21
CA TYR A 95 0.45 -14.50 5.26
C TYR A 95 1.60 -13.85 4.48
N ASN A 96 1.49 -12.55 4.15
CA ASN A 96 2.60 -11.83 3.51
C ASN A 96 3.82 -11.76 4.42
N ILE A 97 3.64 -11.49 5.73
CA ILE A 97 4.75 -11.43 6.70
C ILE A 97 5.44 -12.80 6.81
N ARG A 98 4.67 -13.90 6.86
CA ARG A 98 5.23 -15.26 6.85
C ARG A 98 6.03 -15.56 5.58
N ASN A 99 5.56 -15.09 4.42
CA ASN A 99 6.26 -15.28 3.16
C ASN A 99 7.52 -14.40 3.05
N LEU A 100 7.51 -13.17 3.63
CA LEU A 100 8.71 -12.33 3.71
C LEU A 100 9.86 -13.06 4.39
N ARG A 101 9.61 -13.85 5.43
CA ARG A 101 10.62 -14.67 6.11
C ARG A 101 11.33 -15.63 5.14
N ARG A 102 10.58 -16.22 4.19
CA ARG A 102 11.15 -17.13 3.19
C ARG A 102 12.02 -16.40 2.15
N VAL A 103 11.67 -15.14 1.83
CA VAL A 103 12.38 -14.35 0.80
C VAL A 103 13.57 -13.61 1.40
N LEU A 104 13.37 -12.94 2.54
CA LEU A 104 14.38 -12.10 3.17
C LEU A 104 15.31 -12.88 4.11
N GLY A 105 14.82 -13.99 4.67
CA GLY A 105 15.54 -14.83 5.63
C GLY A 105 15.28 -14.48 7.08
N ASP A 106 15.53 -15.44 7.98
CA ASP A 106 15.27 -15.30 9.41
C ASP A 106 16.10 -14.20 10.07
N GLU A 107 17.32 -13.97 9.60
CA GLU A 107 18.22 -12.95 10.14
C GLU A 107 17.60 -11.54 10.00
N ILE A 108 17.08 -11.20 8.81
CA ILE A 108 16.43 -9.90 8.59
C ILE A 108 15.17 -9.79 9.43
N MET A 109 14.36 -10.84 9.50
CA MET A 109 13.11 -10.84 10.29
C MET A 109 13.36 -10.67 11.78
N GLN A 110 14.43 -11.31 12.33
CA GLN A 110 14.82 -11.14 13.73
C GLN A 110 15.36 -9.74 13.99
N ARG A 111 16.19 -9.22 13.09
CA ARG A 111 16.72 -7.86 13.18
C ARG A 111 15.59 -6.83 13.14
N ASP A 112 14.61 -6.99 12.25
CA ASP A 112 13.44 -6.12 12.16
C ASP A 112 12.61 -6.13 13.45
N ALA A 113 12.31 -7.31 13.98
CA ALA A 113 11.53 -7.48 15.19
C ALA A 113 12.23 -6.89 16.44
N ALA A 114 13.55 -6.74 16.43
CA ALA A 114 14.34 -6.13 17.50
C ALA A 114 14.39 -4.59 17.44
N LEU A 115 13.89 -3.98 16.35
CA LEU A 115 13.83 -2.52 16.23
C LEU A 115 12.77 -1.95 17.19
N PRO A 116 12.99 -0.76 17.77
CA PRO A 116 11.97 -0.06 18.57
C PRO A 116 10.66 0.15 17.82
N GLN A 117 10.76 0.32 16.50
CA GLN A 117 9.63 0.38 15.57
C GLN A 117 9.95 -0.52 14.36
N PRO A 118 9.42 -1.74 14.30
CA PRO A 118 9.63 -2.63 13.17
C PRO A 118 9.16 -2.01 11.86
N LYS A 119 9.98 -2.15 10.81
CA LYS A 119 9.64 -1.68 9.46
C LYS A 119 8.52 -2.52 8.85
N ILE A 120 8.53 -3.83 9.11
CA ILE A 120 7.59 -4.80 8.56
C ILE A 120 6.36 -4.88 9.47
N ARG A 121 5.20 -4.47 8.93
CA ARG A 121 3.94 -4.52 9.66
C ARG A 121 2.75 -4.61 8.71
N ARG A 122 1.58 -4.95 9.24
CA ARG A 122 0.33 -4.90 8.46
C ARG A 122 -0.15 -3.45 8.27
N LEU A 123 -0.90 -3.26 7.19
CA LEU A 123 -1.56 -1.98 6.89
C LEU A 123 -2.60 -1.64 7.97
N LEU A 124 -3.42 -2.62 8.35
CA LEU A 124 -4.47 -2.53 9.35
C LEU A 124 -4.22 -3.54 10.48
N ASN A 125 -4.97 -3.43 11.57
CA ASN A 125 -4.98 -4.43 12.66
C ASN A 125 -5.67 -5.75 12.27
N ARG A 126 -6.25 -5.81 11.06
CA ARG A 126 -6.85 -6.98 10.42
C ARG A 126 -6.22 -7.20 9.04
N ASP A 127 -6.47 -8.36 8.46
CA ASP A 127 -6.05 -8.64 7.09
C ASP A 127 -6.95 -7.87 6.09
N VAL A 128 -6.35 -7.34 5.03
CA VAL A 128 -7.06 -6.82 3.86
C VAL A 128 -7.43 -8.00 2.98
N ALA A 129 -8.73 -8.25 2.82
CA ALA A 129 -9.22 -9.36 2.03
C ALA A 129 -8.67 -9.34 0.60
N ASP A 130 -8.29 -10.53 0.09
CA ASP A 130 -7.75 -10.64 -1.26
C ASP A 130 -8.88 -10.64 -2.30
N PRO A 131 -8.97 -9.60 -3.14
CA PRO A 131 -10.03 -9.48 -4.14
C PRO A 131 -9.89 -10.51 -5.27
N TRP A 132 -8.74 -11.18 -5.39
CA TRP A 132 -8.58 -12.30 -6.31
C TRP A 132 -9.52 -13.46 -5.96
N TYR A 133 -9.72 -13.73 -4.66
CA TYR A 133 -10.62 -14.80 -4.19
C TYR A 133 -12.04 -14.31 -3.93
N THR A 134 -12.21 -13.10 -3.42
CA THR A 134 -13.53 -12.58 -3.04
C THR A 134 -14.29 -11.96 -4.20
N GLY A 135 -13.58 -11.45 -5.22
CA GLY A 135 -14.15 -10.63 -6.29
C GLY A 135 -14.55 -9.22 -5.84
N ASP A 136 -14.46 -8.89 -4.54
CA ASP A 136 -14.92 -7.61 -3.99
C ASP A 136 -13.76 -6.59 -3.92
N PHE A 137 -13.52 -5.93 -5.06
CA PHE A 137 -12.53 -4.86 -5.17
C PHE A 137 -12.92 -3.60 -4.40
N GLU A 138 -14.21 -3.36 -4.19
CA GLU A 138 -14.70 -2.20 -3.45
C GLU A 138 -14.42 -2.33 -1.94
N ALA A 139 -14.62 -3.52 -1.37
CA ALA A 139 -14.22 -3.78 0.02
C ALA A 139 -12.71 -3.61 0.20
N THR A 140 -11.92 -4.18 -0.71
CA THR A 140 -10.46 -4.01 -0.72
C THR A 140 -10.07 -2.53 -0.82
N TYR A 141 -10.68 -1.77 -1.72
CA TYR A 141 -10.40 -0.34 -1.88
C TYR A 141 -10.66 0.44 -0.59
N ARG A 142 -11.79 0.20 0.09
CA ARG A 142 -12.12 0.85 1.38
C ARG A 142 -11.08 0.55 2.45
N ASP A 143 -10.66 -0.71 2.57
CA ASP A 143 -9.63 -1.11 3.54
C ASP A 143 -8.28 -0.44 3.23
N LEU A 144 -7.89 -0.41 1.96
CA LEU A 144 -6.64 0.23 1.53
C LEU A 144 -6.68 1.75 1.78
N LEU A 145 -7.80 2.39 1.48
CA LEU A 145 -7.99 3.83 1.71
C LEU A 145 -7.90 4.16 3.20
N GLU A 146 -8.59 3.38 4.07
CA GLU A 146 -8.51 3.50 5.53
C GLU A 146 -7.05 3.42 6.01
N GLY A 147 -6.34 2.37 5.60
CA GLY A 147 -4.96 2.17 6.02
C GLY A 147 -4.00 3.25 5.52
N CYS A 148 -4.16 3.72 4.29
CA CYS A 148 -3.36 4.81 3.74
C CYS A 148 -3.61 6.13 4.49
N HIS A 149 -4.86 6.44 4.85
CA HIS A 149 -5.18 7.60 5.70
C HIS A 149 -4.54 7.50 7.08
N MET A 150 -4.60 6.34 7.73
CA MET A 150 -3.96 6.12 9.03
C MET A 150 -2.44 6.31 8.94
N LEU A 151 -1.80 5.80 7.89
CA LEU A 151 -0.35 6.01 7.68
C LEU A 151 -0.03 7.50 7.54
N LEU A 152 -0.76 8.25 6.72
CA LEU A 152 -0.52 9.69 6.55
C LEU A 152 -0.73 10.47 7.85
N THR A 153 -1.80 10.17 8.60
CA THR A 153 -2.08 10.84 9.89
C THR A 153 -0.94 10.63 10.89
N ASN A 154 -0.37 9.44 10.96
CA ASN A 154 0.76 9.13 11.85
C ASN A 154 2.04 9.91 11.49
N TYR A 155 2.15 10.44 10.27
CA TYR A 155 3.23 11.33 9.83
C TYR A 155 2.88 12.81 9.94
N GLY A 156 1.78 13.18 10.61
CA GLY A 156 1.37 14.56 10.81
C GLY A 156 0.68 15.19 9.59
N PHE A 157 0.30 14.39 8.59
CA PHE A 157 -0.46 14.88 7.44
C PHE A 157 -1.94 14.80 7.74
N LEU A 158 -2.54 15.95 8.05
CA LEU A 158 -4.00 16.06 8.16
C LEU A 158 -4.59 16.06 6.75
N VAL A 159 -5.12 14.91 6.34
CA VAL A 159 -5.97 14.84 5.15
C VAL A 159 -7.33 15.41 5.55
N SER A 160 -7.68 16.60 5.05
CA SER A 160 -9.02 17.13 5.20
C SER A 160 -10.00 16.22 4.46
N CYS A 161 -10.75 15.41 5.22
CA CYS A 161 -11.85 14.63 4.67
C CYS A 161 -12.95 15.62 4.28
N SER A 162 -12.94 16.07 3.01
CA SER A 162 -14.04 16.86 2.44
C SER A 162 -15.23 15.93 2.24
N THR A 163 -16.01 15.74 3.30
CA THR A 163 -17.37 15.23 3.19
C THR A 163 -18.17 16.27 2.42
N ARG A 164 -18.27 16.13 1.10
CA ARG A 164 -19.30 16.81 0.34
C ARG A 164 -20.64 16.28 0.84
N SER A 165 -21.21 17.00 1.79
CA SER A 165 -22.63 16.93 2.11
C SER A 165 -23.41 17.11 0.81
N MET A 166 -24.05 16.06 0.33
CA MET A 166 -25.10 16.18 -0.67
C MET A 166 -26.26 16.88 0.01
N SER A 167 -26.27 18.22 -0.03
CA SER A 167 -27.45 19.02 0.30
C SER A 167 -28.52 18.69 -0.73
N SER A 168 -29.50 17.94 -0.30
CA SER A 168 -30.78 17.74 -1.00
C SER A 168 -31.44 19.11 -1.22
N ARG A 169 -31.49 19.58 -2.45
CA ARG A 169 -32.39 20.67 -2.83
C ARG A 169 -33.78 20.08 -3.02
N LYS A 170 -34.69 20.58 -2.19
CA LYS A 170 -36.14 20.46 -2.38
C LYS A 170 -36.56 21.09 -3.70
#